data_34c82f472e8fcd95533f6f232468a15d
#
_entry.id   34c82f472e8fcd95533f6f232468a15d
#
_cell.length_a   1.000
_cell.length_b   1.000
_cell.length_c   1.000
_cell.angle_alpha   90.00
_cell.angle_beta   90.00
_cell.angle_gamma   90.00
#
_symmetry.space_group_name_H-M   'P 1'
#
loop_
_entity.id
_entity.type
_entity.pdbx_description
1 polymer ?
#
loop_
_entity_poly.entity_id
_entity_poly.type
_entity_poly.pdbx_seq_one_letter_code
_entity_poly.pdbx_strand_id
1 'polypeptide(L)'
;ACPNLYLNREINWLDFDAKVLDEATDAGLPLLEQLKFLSIFYNNLDEFFMVRVANIYRQYRSGAVSSSPDRMTPAKQLAEIRRKVLILVSRAQEHWRKRLAPQLHDKGVRLMRYADLSEKQRKFLDGYFRNEIYPILTPQAIDPGHPFPTISNTSLNFIIQLRSRDGVTRFARLKCPNNISRFVFIPRNKEAKTYASLGFNANVRDSDIILLEDLIAEYLGALFPGNTVVNAGLFRITRNTDVEIEEDEADELLEAVKDLVEQRRFGDVVRLEIAHGTAKELSAFLTERLGMQPFQIY
;
A
#
# COMPACT_ATOMS: atom_id res chain seq x y z
N ALA A 1 -14.85 -14.61 -36.33
CA ALA A 1 -15.34 -15.04 -34.98
C ALA A 1 -16.12 -13.90 -34.36
N CYS A 2 -17.24 -14.20 -33.69
CA CYS A 2 -18.02 -13.20 -32.93
C CYS A 2 -17.27 -12.81 -31.67
N PRO A 3 -16.87 -11.55 -31.47
CA PRO A 3 -16.12 -11.10 -30.29
C PRO A 3 -16.82 -11.40 -28.96
N ASN A 4 -18.17 -11.39 -28.97
CA ASN A 4 -19.00 -11.64 -27.77
C ASN A 4 -18.99 -13.10 -27.28
N LEU A 5 -18.32 -14.01 -28.00
CA LEU A 5 -18.15 -15.42 -27.59
C LEU A 5 -16.87 -15.63 -26.75
N TYR A 6 -16.02 -14.62 -26.62
CA TYR A 6 -14.75 -14.72 -25.92
C TYR A 6 -14.81 -13.94 -24.60
N LEU A 7 -14.38 -14.58 -23.52
CA LEU A 7 -14.17 -13.93 -22.25
C LEU A 7 -12.77 -13.28 -22.26
N ASN A 8 -12.67 -12.04 -21.79
CA ASN A 8 -11.38 -11.41 -21.58
C ASN A 8 -10.65 -12.13 -20.44
N ARG A 9 -9.45 -12.65 -20.75
CA ARG A 9 -8.66 -13.45 -19.81
C ARG A 9 -8.35 -12.71 -18.50
N GLU A 10 -8.00 -11.43 -18.60
CA GLU A 10 -7.57 -10.66 -17.43
C GLU A 10 -8.77 -10.21 -16.59
N ILE A 11 -9.89 -9.88 -17.22
CA ILE A 11 -11.13 -9.56 -16.51
C ILE A 11 -11.71 -10.81 -15.83
N ASN A 12 -11.63 -11.97 -16.51
CA ASN A 12 -12.07 -13.24 -15.93
C ASN A 12 -11.18 -13.70 -14.76
N TRP A 13 -9.90 -13.33 -14.77
CA TRP A 13 -9.01 -13.59 -13.63
C TRP A 13 -9.51 -12.88 -12.35
N LEU A 14 -10.05 -11.66 -12.46
CA LEU A 14 -10.69 -10.98 -11.34
C LEU A 14 -11.95 -11.68 -10.84
N ASP A 15 -12.65 -12.47 -11.69
CA ASP A 15 -13.76 -13.31 -11.25
C ASP A 15 -13.27 -14.49 -10.42
N PHE A 16 -12.10 -15.04 -10.73
CA PHE A 16 -11.44 -16.02 -9.87
C PHE A 16 -11.07 -15.41 -8.51
N ASP A 17 -10.43 -14.23 -8.49
CA ASP A 17 -10.05 -13.59 -7.24
C ASP A 17 -11.27 -13.13 -6.41
N ALA A 18 -12.40 -12.83 -7.07
CA ALA A 18 -13.68 -12.62 -6.40
C ALA A 18 -14.16 -13.87 -5.64
N LYS A 19 -13.90 -15.08 -6.15
CA LYS A 19 -14.20 -16.33 -5.44
C LYS A 19 -13.29 -16.55 -4.22
N VAL A 20 -12.03 -16.16 -4.31
CA VAL A 20 -11.12 -16.14 -3.14
C VAL A 20 -11.67 -15.20 -2.06
N LEU A 21 -12.22 -14.05 -2.47
CA LEU A 21 -12.89 -13.13 -1.55
C LEU A 21 -14.21 -13.70 -1.01
N ASP A 22 -14.93 -14.53 -1.77
CA ASP A 22 -16.12 -15.24 -1.29
C ASP A 22 -15.78 -16.16 -0.11
N GLU A 23 -14.66 -16.91 -0.19
CA GLU A 23 -14.17 -17.72 0.93
C GLU A 23 -13.85 -16.86 2.17
N ALA A 24 -13.25 -15.66 1.98
CA ALA A 24 -13.01 -14.73 3.08
C ALA A 24 -14.30 -14.28 3.77
N THR A 25 -15.44 -14.28 3.05
CA THR A 25 -16.74 -13.86 3.56
C THR A 25 -17.65 -14.99 4.00
N ASP A 26 -17.22 -16.25 3.86
CA ASP A 26 -17.99 -17.43 4.29
C ASP A 26 -18.01 -17.52 5.82
N ALA A 27 -19.19 -17.35 6.40
CA ALA A 27 -19.39 -17.45 7.85
C ALA A 27 -19.20 -18.89 8.41
N GLY A 28 -19.17 -19.89 7.55
CA GLY A 28 -18.88 -21.29 7.92
C GLY A 28 -17.39 -21.54 8.21
N LEU A 29 -16.51 -20.65 7.73
CA LEU A 29 -15.08 -20.77 7.99
C LEU A 29 -14.67 -20.15 9.33
N PRO A 30 -13.65 -20.72 10.01
CA PRO A 30 -13.07 -20.12 11.21
C PRO A 30 -12.56 -18.69 10.94
N LEU A 31 -12.66 -17.81 11.95
CA LEU A 31 -12.30 -16.40 11.83
C LEU A 31 -10.90 -16.16 11.24
N LEU A 32 -9.90 -16.92 11.65
CA LEU A 32 -8.53 -16.76 11.15
C LEU A 32 -8.37 -17.29 9.72
N GLU A 33 -9.16 -18.27 9.29
CA GLU A 33 -9.18 -18.70 7.89
C GLU A 33 -9.83 -17.64 6.99
N GLN A 34 -10.93 -17.00 7.43
CA GLN A 34 -11.51 -15.86 6.73
C GLN A 34 -10.47 -14.74 6.56
N LEU A 35 -9.71 -14.40 7.61
CA LEU A 35 -8.63 -13.40 7.57
C LEU A 35 -7.51 -13.81 6.59
N LYS A 36 -7.16 -15.09 6.57
CA LYS A 36 -6.15 -15.63 5.65
C LYS A 36 -6.60 -15.52 4.19
N PHE A 37 -7.85 -15.89 3.87
CA PHE A 37 -8.38 -15.70 2.52
C PHE A 37 -8.44 -14.23 2.11
N LEU A 38 -8.77 -13.32 3.04
CA LEU A 38 -8.70 -11.88 2.79
C LEU A 38 -7.26 -11.42 2.44
N SER A 39 -6.26 -11.97 3.12
CA SER A 39 -4.84 -11.70 2.81
C SER A 39 -4.44 -12.27 1.45
N ILE A 40 -4.91 -13.47 1.10
CA ILE A 40 -4.67 -14.10 -0.21
C ILE A 40 -5.26 -13.23 -1.32
N PHE A 41 -6.49 -12.75 -1.16
CA PHE A 41 -7.13 -11.84 -2.12
C PHE A 41 -6.26 -10.61 -2.41
N TYR A 42 -5.74 -9.92 -1.39
CA TYR A 42 -4.90 -8.75 -1.59
C TYR A 42 -3.54 -9.08 -2.20
N ASN A 43 -2.93 -10.21 -1.82
CA ASN A 43 -1.68 -10.67 -2.42
C ASN A 43 -1.84 -11.02 -3.90
N ASN A 44 -2.90 -11.73 -4.24
CA ASN A 44 -3.26 -12.04 -5.63
C ASN A 44 -3.48 -10.77 -6.45
N LEU A 45 -4.14 -9.79 -5.86
CA LEU A 45 -4.39 -8.51 -6.51
C LEU A 45 -3.09 -7.73 -6.75
N ASP A 46 -2.16 -7.72 -5.79
CA ASP A 46 -0.85 -7.10 -5.96
C ASP A 46 -0.06 -7.75 -7.11
N GLU A 47 0.01 -9.09 -7.15
CA GLU A 47 0.67 -9.84 -8.23
C GLU A 47 0.00 -9.60 -9.60
N PHE A 48 -1.33 -9.57 -9.64
CA PHE A 48 -2.10 -9.24 -10.84
C PHE A 48 -1.70 -7.89 -11.44
N PHE A 49 -1.52 -6.88 -10.59
CA PHE A 49 -1.05 -5.57 -11.05
C PHE A 49 0.41 -5.59 -11.48
N MET A 50 1.28 -6.29 -10.75
CA MET A 50 2.72 -6.35 -11.03
C MET A 50 3.03 -7.00 -12.38
N VAL A 51 2.21 -7.96 -12.81
CA VAL A 51 2.50 -8.77 -14.00
C VAL A 51 1.46 -8.50 -15.09
N ARG A 52 0.18 -8.81 -14.85
CA ARG A 52 -0.84 -8.82 -15.91
C ARG A 52 -1.28 -7.42 -16.32
N VAL A 53 -1.61 -6.57 -15.35
CA VAL A 53 -2.00 -5.18 -15.63
C VAL A 53 -0.80 -4.40 -16.18
N ALA A 54 0.41 -4.69 -15.71
CA ALA A 54 1.64 -4.11 -16.23
C ALA A 54 1.83 -4.40 -17.73
N ASN A 55 1.54 -5.62 -18.18
CA ASN A 55 1.60 -5.99 -19.60
C ASN A 55 0.55 -5.22 -20.42
N ILE A 56 -0.71 -5.15 -19.96
CA ILE A 56 -1.75 -4.36 -20.65
C ILE A 56 -1.35 -2.88 -20.71
N TYR A 57 -0.75 -2.34 -19.64
CA TYR A 57 -0.28 -0.95 -19.57
C TYR A 57 0.86 -0.69 -20.57
N ARG A 58 1.79 -1.64 -20.72
CA ARG A 58 2.83 -1.59 -21.77
C ARG A 58 2.23 -1.53 -23.18
N GLN A 59 1.23 -2.39 -23.47
CA GLN A 59 0.49 -2.36 -24.73
C GLN A 59 -0.25 -1.02 -24.94
N TYR A 60 -0.84 -0.46 -23.90
CA TYR A 60 -1.47 0.86 -23.96
C TYR A 60 -0.46 1.95 -24.34
N ARG A 61 0.72 1.95 -23.71
CA ARG A 61 1.78 2.95 -23.98
C ARG A 61 2.38 2.83 -25.37
N SER A 62 2.50 1.61 -25.92
CA SER A 62 3.01 1.37 -27.26
C SER A 62 2.00 1.72 -28.36
N GLY A 63 0.76 2.10 -28.01
CA GLY A 63 -0.29 2.37 -28.98
C GLY A 63 -0.85 1.10 -29.66
N ALA A 64 -0.62 -0.07 -29.09
CA ALA A 64 -1.09 -1.33 -29.66
C ALA A 64 -2.62 -1.34 -29.82
N VAL A 65 -3.05 -1.69 -31.02
CA VAL A 65 -4.48 -1.89 -31.34
C VAL A 65 -4.82 -3.34 -31.00
N SER A 66 -5.52 -3.57 -29.92
CA SER A 66 -6.03 -4.87 -29.44
C SER A 66 -5.44 -6.16 -30.03
N SER A 67 -4.80 -6.95 -29.18
CA SER A 67 -4.36 -8.32 -29.50
C SER A 67 -5.30 -9.40 -28.93
N SER A 68 -6.36 -9.01 -28.18
CA SER A 68 -7.22 -9.98 -27.49
C SER A 68 -8.37 -10.45 -28.41
N PRO A 69 -8.79 -11.73 -28.31
CA PRO A 69 -9.86 -12.30 -29.15
C PRO A 69 -11.22 -11.59 -29.01
N ASP A 70 -11.49 -10.96 -27.85
CA ASP A 70 -12.68 -10.16 -27.59
C ASP A 70 -12.63 -8.75 -28.21
N ARG A 71 -11.50 -8.39 -28.84
CA ARG A 71 -11.23 -7.10 -29.47
C ARG A 71 -11.30 -5.90 -28.51
N MET A 72 -11.18 -6.12 -27.22
CA MET A 72 -11.13 -5.04 -26.24
C MET A 72 -9.76 -4.32 -26.33
N THR A 73 -9.79 -3.00 -26.50
CA THR A 73 -8.54 -2.22 -26.51
C THR A 73 -7.88 -2.20 -25.14
N PRO A 74 -6.54 -2.04 -25.06
CA PRO A 74 -5.84 -1.95 -23.76
C PRO A 74 -6.45 -0.89 -22.83
N ALA A 75 -6.80 0.29 -23.36
CA ALA A 75 -7.45 1.34 -22.57
C ALA A 75 -8.80 0.91 -21.96
N LYS A 76 -9.63 0.20 -22.74
CA LYS A 76 -10.91 -0.33 -22.25
C LYS A 76 -10.70 -1.42 -21.21
N GLN A 77 -9.70 -2.31 -21.42
CA GLN A 77 -9.36 -3.34 -20.43
C GLN A 77 -8.93 -2.71 -19.10
N LEU A 78 -8.03 -1.72 -19.11
CA LEU A 78 -7.57 -1.02 -17.91
C LEU A 78 -8.72 -0.32 -17.18
N ALA A 79 -9.64 0.33 -17.90
CA ALA A 79 -10.79 0.98 -17.30
C ALA A 79 -11.76 -0.04 -16.66
N GLU A 80 -12.01 -1.17 -17.31
CA GLU A 80 -12.89 -2.21 -16.79
C GLU A 80 -12.26 -2.96 -15.60
N ILE A 81 -10.95 -3.23 -15.65
CA ILE A 81 -10.19 -3.76 -14.53
C ILE A 81 -10.33 -2.83 -13.33
N ARG A 82 -10.10 -1.52 -13.51
CA ARG A 82 -10.27 -0.55 -12.43
C ARG A 82 -11.66 -0.59 -11.82
N ARG A 83 -12.69 -0.55 -12.65
CA ARG A 83 -14.09 -0.60 -12.18
C ARG A 83 -14.34 -1.84 -11.32
N LYS A 84 -13.89 -3.00 -11.77
CA LYS A 84 -14.10 -4.28 -11.08
C LYS A 84 -13.29 -4.38 -9.79
N VAL A 85 -12.04 -3.95 -9.81
CA VAL A 85 -11.16 -3.92 -8.63
C VAL A 85 -11.73 -3.02 -7.54
N LEU A 86 -12.23 -1.82 -7.88
CA LEU A 86 -12.84 -0.92 -6.90
C LEU A 86 -14.05 -1.56 -6.19
N ILE A 87 -14.87 -2.34 -6.92
CA ILE A 87 -16.00 -3.07 -6.32
C ILE A 87 -15.49 -4.15 -5.36
N LEU A 88 -14.52 -4.94 -5.77
CA LEU A 88 -13.96 -6.04 -4.95
C LEU A 88 -13.26 -5.51 -3.70
N VAL A 89 -12.44 -4.47 -3.84
CA VAL A 89 -11.73 -3.84 -2.72
C VAL A 89 -12.73 -3.20 -1.73
N SER A 90 -13.78 -2.52 -2.23
CA SER A 90 -14.83 -1.97 -1.37
C SER A 90 -15.52 -3.07 -0.55
N ARG A 91 -15.86 -4.20 -1.18
CA ARG A 91 -16.47 -5.35 -0.50
C ARG A 91 -15.53 -5.96 0.55
N ALA A 92 -14.25 -6.12 0.21
CA ALA A 92 -13.23 -6.64 1.12
C ALA A 92 -13.04 -5.73 2.35
N GLN A 93 -12.95 -4.41 2.13
CA GLN A 93 -12.83 -3.44 3.22
C GLN A 93 -14.09 -3.35 4.10
N GLU A 94 -15.27 -3.47 3.48
CA GLU A 94 -16.53 -3.50 4.24
C GLU A 94 -16.61 -4.75 5.14
N HIS A 95 -16.23 -5.93 4.61
CA HIS A 95 -16.18 -7.17 5.38
C HIS A 95 -15.17 -7.07 6.53
N TRP A 96 -13.97 -6.55 6.28
CA TRP A 96 -12.99 -6.27 7.33
C TRP A 96 -13.58 -5.40 8.44
N ARG A 97 -14.11 -4.22 8.09
CA ARG A 97 -14.59 -3.25 9.08
C ARG A 97 -15.81 -3.70 9.86
N LYS A 98 -16.77 -4.37 9.17
CA LYS A 98 -18.06 -4.71 9.78
C LYS A 98 -18.09 -6.10 10.44
N ARG A 99 -17.17 -6.98 10.07
CA ARG A 99 -17.21 -8.37 10.52
C ARG A 99 -15.92 -8.83 11.17
N LEU A 100 -14.79 -8.82 10.44
CA LEU A 100 -13.57 -9.43 10.93
C LEU A 100 -12.95 -8.64 12.10
N ALA A 101 -12.79 -7.32 11.97
CA ALA A 101 -12.19 -6.50 13.00
C ALA A 101 -12.98 -6.52 14.33
N PRO A 102 -14.34 -6.42 14.34
CA PRO A 102 -15.11 -6.60 15.57
C PRO A 102 -14.96 -7.99 16.20
N GLN A 103 -15.01 -9.07 15.40
CA GLN A 103 -14.84 -10.42 15.92
C GLN A 103 -13.44 -10.67 16.49
N LEU A 104 -12.39 -10.12 15.85
CA LEU A 104 -11.03 -10.16 16.39
C LEU A 104 -10.95 -9.43 17.73
N HIS A 105 -11.57 -8.25 17.82
CA HIS A 105 -11.65 -7.48 19.06
C HIS A 105 -12.29 -8.29 20.18
N ASP A 106 -13.42 -8.97 19.93
CA ASP A 106 -14.13 -9.82 20.89
C ASP A 106 -13.28 -11.02 21.34
N LYS A 107 -12.38 -11.51 20.46
CA LYS A 107 -11.40 -12.55 20.79
C LYS A 107 -10.13 -12.03 21.45
N GLY A 108 -10.08 -10.73 21.78
CA GLY A 108 -8.97 -10.08 22.49
C GLY A 108 -7.86 -9.54 21.59
N VAL A 109 -7.98 -9.62 20.26
CA VAL A 109 -7.07 -9.01 19.30
C VAL A 109 -7.59 -7.62 18.96
N ARG A 110 -7.14 -6.61 19.67
CA ARG A 110 -7.66 -5.24 19.59
C ARG A 110 -6.73 -4.34 18.77
N LEU A 111 -7.16 -3.99 17.56
CA LEU A 111 -6.52 -2.97 16.76
C LEU A 111 -7.10 -1.60 17.15
N MET A 112 -6.27 -0.74 17.75
CA MET A 112 -6.65 0.54 18.31
C MET A 112 -6.30 1.68 17.36
N ARG A 113 -7.13 2.73 17.33
CA ARG A 113 -6.74 4.03 16.78
C ARG A 113 -6.07 4.86 17.87
N TYR A 114 -5.15 5.74 17.53
CA TYR A 114 -4.46 6.58 18.50
C TYR A 114 -5.42 7.39 19.38
N ALA A 115 -6.51 7.89 18.79
CA ALA A 115 -7.54 8.64 19.51
C ALA A 115 -8.22 7.85 20.65
N ASP A 116 -8.33 6.52 20.49
CA ASP A 116 -9.01 5.63 21.45
C ASP A 116 -8.08 5.15 22.59
N LEU A 117 -6.79 5.53 22.56
CA LEU A 117 -5.80 5.13 23.56
C LEU A 117 -5.93 5.95 24.83
N SER A 118 -5.72 5.29 25.99
CA SER A 118 -5.59 5.95 27.29
C SER A 118 -4.32 6.81 27.34
N GLU A 119 -4.28 7.78 28.26
CA GLU A 119 -3.11 8.64 28.50
C GLU A 119 -1.85 7.82 28.80
N LYS A 120 -1.99 6.75 29.57
CA LYS A 120 -0.88 5.85 29.91
C LYS A 120 -0.32 5.14 28.67
N GLN A 121 -1.19 4.67 27.76
CA GLN A 121 -0.78 4.04 26.51
C GLN A 121 -0.10 5.05 25.58
N ARG A 122 -0.63 6.27 25.49
CA ARG A 122 0.00 7.36 24.70
C ARG A 122 1.38 7.71 25.26
N LYS A 123 1.55 7.83 26.57
CA LYS A 123 2.86 8.07 27.20
C LYS A 123 3.86 6.95 26.90
N PHE A 124 3.41 5.69 26.90
CA PHE A 124 4.23 4.55 26.51
C PHE A 124 4.69 4.67 25.05
N LEU A 125 3.75 4.98 24.13
CA LEU A 125 4.03 5.14 22.72
C LEU A 125 4.89 6.36 22.41
N ASP A 126 4.80 7.45 23.17
CA ASP A 126 5.69 8.61 23.06
C ASP A 126 7.14 8.21 23.30
N GLY A 127 7.40 7.44 24.37
CA GLY A 127 8.74 6.89 24.62
C GLY A 127 9.21 5.92 23.52
N TYR A 128 8.34 5.03 23.08
CA TYR A 128 8.65 4.09 22.00
C TYR A 128 8.95 4.81 20.68
N PHE A 129 8.12 5.79 20.33
CA PHE A 129 8.32 6.59 19.12
C PHE A 129 9.67 7.31 19.15
N ARG A 130 10.00 8.01 20.22
CA ARG A 130 11.24 8.80 20.34
C ARG A 130 12.50 7.95 20.31
N ASN A 131 12.47 6.78 20.93
CA ASN A 131 13.67 5.96 21.09
C ASN A 131 13.89 4.99 19.94
N GLU A 132 12.81 4.43 19.36
CA GLU A 132 12.91 3.33 18.39
C GLU A 132 12.50 3.74 16.97
N ILE A 133 11.49 4.61 16.82
CA ILE A 133 10.94 4.94 15.51
C ILE A 133 11.56 6.23 14.95
N TYR A 134 11.58 7.31 15.71
CA TYR A 134 12.08 8.61 15.26
C TYR A 134 13.50 8.54 14.66
N PRO A 135 14.47 7.83 15.24
CA PRO A 135 15.85 7.81 14.73
C PRO A 135 16.00 7.15 13.36
N ILE A 136 15.05 6.31 12.94
CA ILE A 136 15.10 5.58 11.66
C ILE A 136 14.24 6.23 10.57
N LEU A 137 13.48 7.29 10.92
CA LEU A 137 12.67 8.00 9.96
C LEU A 137 13.52 8.98 9.15
N THR A 138 13.38 8.94 7.84
CA THR A 138 14.10 9.80 6.88
C THR A 138 13.13 10.59 6.02
N PRO A 139 12.61 11.73 6.51
CA PRO A 139 11.78 12.60 5.69
C PRO A 139 12.57 13.15 4.49
N GLN A 140 11.95 13.19 3.33
CA GLN A 140 12.53 13.71 2.10
C GLN A 140 11.71 14.90 1.60
N ALA A 141 12.34 16.06 1.50
CA ALA A 141 11.71 17.23 0.88
C ALA A 141 11.53 16.98 -0.62
N ILE A 142 10.42 17.47 -1.15
CA ILE A 142 10.11 17.48 -2.58
C ILE A 142 10.07 18.94 -3.01
N ASP A 143 11.02 19.36 -3.79
CA ASP A 143 11.10 20.72 -4.33
C ASP A 143 11.13 20.70 -5.87
N PRO A 144 10.85 21.85 -6.53
CA PRO A 144 10.83 21.91 -7.98
C PRO A 144 12.19 21.63 -8.65
N GLY A 145 13.29 21.79 -7.92
CA GLY A 145 14.66 21.63 -8.43
C GLY A 145 15.17 20.19 -8.41
N HIS A 146 14.44 19.28 -7.77
CA HIS A 146 14.83 17.88 -7.64
C HIS A 146 13.78 16.95 -8.22
N PRO A 147 14.18 15.85 -8.86
CA PRO A 147 13.23 14.83 -9.34
C PRO A 147 12.44 14.23 -8.16
N PHE A 148 11.21 13.81 -8.44
CA PHE A 148 10.40 13.13 -7.44
C PHE A 148 11.13 11.88 -6.90
N PRO A 149 11.22 11.70 -5.58
CA PRO A 149 11.96 10.58 -5.00
C PRO A 149 11.47 9.23 -5.52
N THR A 150 12.39 8.31 -5.81
CA THR A 150 12.04 6.95 -6.21
C THR A 150 11.29 6.23 -5.09
N ILE A 151 10.10 5.75 -5.41
CA ILE A 151 9.25 4.99 -4.50
C ILE A 151 9.48 3.50 -4.72
N SER A 152 9.83 2.77 -3.66
CA SER A 152 9.97 1.31 -3.71
C SER A 152 8.62 0.64 -3.95
N ASN A 153 8.61 -0.46 -4.72
CA ASN A 153 7.40 -1.22 -5.01
C ASN A 153 6.69 -1.64 -3.72
N THR A 154 5.36 -1.49 -3.69
CA THR A 154 4.45 -1.83 -2.57
C THR A 154 4.77 -1.19 -1.22
N SER A 155 5.76 -0.29 -1.13
CA SER A 155 6.06 0.40 0.12
C SER A 155 4.99 1.42 0.49
N LEU A 156 4.66 1.47 1.78
CA LEU A 156 3.75 2.48 2.33
C LEU A 156 4.50 3.78 2.59
N ASN A 157 3.90 4.90 2.16
CA ASN A 157 4.53 6.21 2.26
C ASN A 157 3.49 7.25 2.68
N PHE A 158 3.96 8.30 3.34
CA PHE A 158 3.22 9.54 3.49
C PHE A 158 3.62 10.53 2.41
N ILE A 159 2.62 11.22 1.87
CA ILE A 159 2.79 12.52 1.23
C ILE A 159 2.30 13.60 2.20
N ILE A 160 3.11 14.62 2.42
CA ILE A 160 2.91 15.61 3.48
C ILE A 160 2.97 17.00 2.87
N GLN A 161 1.95 17.80 3.12
CA GLN A 161 1.93 19.22 2.77
C GLN A 161 2.35 20.04 3.98
N LEU A 162 3.38 20.83 3.79
CA LEU A 162 3.98 21.67 4.81
C LEU A 162 3.76 23.15 4.48
N ARG A 163 3.55 23.95 5.49
CA ARG A 163 3.62 25.43 5.41
C ARG A 163 4.80 25.91 6.23
N SER A 164 5.75 26.54 5.58
CA SER A 164 6.89 27.13 6.26
C SER A 164 6.53 28.49 6.88
N ARG A 165 7.39 29.02 7.75
CA ARG A 165 7.16 30.30 8.46
C ARG A 165 6.99 31.50 7.53
N ASP A 166 7.59 31.46 6.36
CA ASP A 166 7.46 32.44 5.29
C ASP A 166 6.15 32.31 4.48
N GLY A 167 5.27 31.36 4.86
CA GLY A 167 3.99 31.12 4.19
C GLY A 167 4.08 30.24 2.95
N VAL A 168 5.27 29.80 2.55
CA VAL A 168 5.46 28.97 1.35
C VAL A 168 4.97 27.55 1.61
N THR A 169 4.18 27.02 0.66
CA THR A 169 3.76 25.61 0.67
C THR A 169 4.88 24.72 0.12
N ARG A 170 5.21 23.67 0.84
CA ARG A 170 6.20 22.66 0.47
C ARG A 170 5.61 21.28 0.62
N PHE A 171 6.20 20.32 -0.08
CA PHE A 171 5.81 18.92 0.02
C PHE A 171 6.98 18.09 0.53
N ALA A 172 6.64 17.03 1.26
CA ALA A 172 7.62 16.05 1.72
C ALA A 172 7.04 14.65 1.56
N ARG A 173 7.93 13.70 1.36
CA ARG A 173 7.64 12.27 1.42
C ARG A 173 8.29 11.68 2.66
N LEU A 174 7.58 10.77 3.32
CA LEU A 174 8.12 9.93 4.38
C LEU A 174 7.77 8.47 4.09
N LYS A 175 8.77 7.62 3.95
CA LYS A 175 8.56 6.17 3.83
C LYS A 175 8.29 5.59 5.21
N CYS A 176 7.25 4.75 5.35
CA CYS A 176 7.08 3.92 6.54
C CYS A 176 8.19 2.87 6.56
N PRO A 177 8.93 2.73 7.67
CA PRO A 177 9.98 1.72 7.80
C PRO A 177 9.42 0.31 7.61
N ASN A 178 10.17 -0.56 6.96
CA ASN A 178 9.83 -1.98 6.79
C ASN A 178 10.79 -2.93 7.52
N ASN A 179 11.78 -2.37 8.21
CA ASN A 179 12.74 -3.10 9.05
C ASN A 179 12.27 -3.25 10.51
N ILE A 180 11.11 -2.70 10.85
CA ILE A 180 10.43 -2.88 12.12
C ILE A 180 9.00 -3.38 11.88
N SER A 181 8.38 -3.95 12.91
CA SER A 181 7.02 -4.47 12.81
C SER A 181 6.02 -3.35 12.51
N ARG A 182 5.13 -3.58 11.54
CA ARG A 182 3.99 -2.70 11.29
C ARG A 182 2.96 -2.71 12.43
N PHE A 183 2.90 -3.83 13.18
CA PHE A 183 2.06 -3.97 14.36
C PHE A 183 2.85 -3.57 15.61
N VAL A 184 2.47 -2.47 16.22
CA VAL A 184 3.07 -1.99 17.47
C VAL A 184 2.20 -2.47 18.63
N PHE A 185 2.76 -3.31 19.49
CA PHE A 185 2.06 -3.89 20.63
C PHE A 185 2.15 -2.98 21.84
N ILE A 186 1.01 -2.67 22.43
CA ILE A 186 0.90 -1.82 23.62
C ILE A 186 0.51 -2.72 24.79
N PRO A 187 1.39 -2.94 25.80
CA PRO A 187 1.07 -3.81 26.93
C PRO A 187 -0.11 -3.30 27.74
N ARG A 188 -1.05 -4.20 28.07
CA ARG A 188 -2.18 -3.91 28.95
C ARG A 188 -1.77 -3.88 30.40
N ASN A 189 -0.77 -4.69 30.77
CA ASN A 189 -0.27 -4.85 32.13
C ASN A 189 1.06 -4.11 32.38
N LYS A 190 1.35 -3.78 33.65
CA LYS A 190 2.48 -2.92 34.06
C LYS A 190 3.89 -3.51 33.85
N GLU A 191 4.02 -4.78 33.46
CA GLU A 191 5.30 -5.52 33.53
C GLU A 191 6.15 -5.52 32.25
N ALA A 192 5.70 -4.92 31.15
CA ALA A 192 6.54 -4.81 29.95
C ALA A 192 7.64 -3.78 30.18
N LYS A 193 8.80 -4.25 30.65
CA LYS A 193 9.93 -3.40 31.05
C LYS A 193 10.85 -2.96 29.93
N THR A 194 10.70 -3.48 28.69
CA THR A 194 11.61 -3.17 27.58
C THR A 194 10.89 -3.14 26.24
N TYR A 195 11.17 -2.12 25.42
CA TYR A 195 10.67 -1.99 24.06
C TYR A 195 11.14 -3.13 23.12
N ALA A 196 12.31 -3.70 23.41
CA ALA A 196 12.86 -4.84 22.66
C ALA A 196 11.96 -6.11 22.65
N SER A 197 11.05 -6.23 23.62
CA SER A 197 10.09 -7.34 23.71
C SER A 197 8.84 -7.14 22.86
N LEU A 198 8.69 -5.99 22.20
CA LEU A 198 7.49 -5.61 21.40
C LEU A 198 7.55 -6.09 19.96
N GLY A 199 8.61 -6.79 19.56
CA GLY A 199 8.71 -7.48 18.27
C GLY A 199 7.88 -8.77 18.22
N PHE A 200 8.27 -9.70 17.36
CA PHE A 200 7.59 -10.97 17.08
C PHE A 200 7.24 -11.86 18.30
N ASN A 201 7.75 -11.56 19.48
CA ASN A 201 7.51 -12.31 20.72
C ASN A 201 6.48 -11.65 21.65
N ALA A 202 5.83 -10.56 21.24
CA ALA A 202 4.81 -9.93 22.08
C ALA A 202 3.58 -10.85 22.23
N ASN A 203 3.08 -10.99 23.45
CA ASN A 203 1.87 -11.74 23.69
C ASN A 203 0.65 -10.94 23.23
N VAL A 204 0.10 -11.31 22.08
CA VAL A 204 -1.07 -10.65 21.47
C VAL A 204 -2.27 -10.59 22.42
N ARG A 205 -2.42 -11.59 23.31
CA ARG A 205 -3.54 -11.65 24.27
C ARG A 205 -3.48 -10.59 25.35
N ASP A 206 -2.26 -10.14 25.69
CA ASP A 206 -2.02 -9.18 26.77
C ASP A 206 -1.67 -7.78 26.26
N SER A 207 -1.85 -7.56 24.95
CA SER A 207 -1.51 -6.30 24.31
C SER A 207 -2.67 -5.75 23.47
N ASP A 208 -2.76 -4.43 23.39
CA ASP A 208 -3.47 -3.74 22.34
C ASP A 208 -2.51 -3.49 21.18
N ILE A 209 -3.01 -3.29 19.98
CA ILE A 209 -2.20 -3.14 18.78
C ILE A 209 -2.53 -1.80 18.13
N ILE A 210 -1.51 -1.04 17.74
CA ILE A 210 -1.67 0.11 16.83
C ILE A 210 -0.81 -0.12 15.59
N LEU A 211 -1.27 0.37 14.44
CA LEU A 211 -0.47 0.34 13.23
C LEU A 211 0.65 1.37 13.29
N LEU A 212 1.82 1.01 12.78
CA LEU A 212 3.00 1.88 12.76
C LEU A 212 2.73 3.20 12.04
N GLU A 213 2.01 3.14 10.91
CA GLU A 213 1.62 4.33 10.17
C GLU A 213 0.68 5.26 10.95
N ASP A 214 -0.25 4.71 11.75
CA ASP A 214 -1.13 5.53 12.59
C ASP A 214 -0.34 6.21 13.70
N LEU A 215 0.65 5.51 14.27
CA LEU A 215 1.56 6.08 15.26
C LEU A 215 2.44 7.18 14.64
N ILE A 216 3.03 6.94 13.46
CA ILE A 216 3.84 7.94 12.76
C ILE A 216 3.00 9.17 12.40
N ALA A 217 1.76 9.00 11.95
CA ALA A 217 0.86 10.10 11.60
C ALA A 217 0.68 11.11 12.74
N GLU A 218 0.60 10.62 13.98
CA GLU A 218 0.44 11.46 15.17
C GLU A 218 1.67 12.34 15.45
N TYR A 219 2.86 11.87 15.09
CA TYR A 219 4.12 12.56 15.36
C TYR A 219 4.72 13.27 14.12
N LEU A 220 3.98 13.37 13.02
CA LEU A 220 4.50 14.02 11.81
C LEU A 220 5.02 15.43 12.06
N GLY A 221 4.34 16.20 12.91
CA GLY A 221 4.77 17.57 13.26
C GLY A 221 6.17 17.63 13.88
N ALA A 222 6.59 16.61 14.62
CA ALA A 222 7.91 16.56 15.23
C ALA A 222 9.04 16.33 14.23
N LEU A 223 8.72 15.79 13.04
CA LEU A 223 9.70 15.50 11.98
C LEU A 223 10.06 16.72 11.13
N PHE A 224 9.28 17.81 11.20
CA PHE A 224 9.45 19.01 10.37
C PHE A 224 9.58 20.27 11.21
N PRO A 225 10.67 20.44 11.99
CA PRO A 225 10.84 21.60 12.84
C PRO A 225 10.83 22.89 12.00
N GLY A 226 10.09 23.90 12.47
CA GLY A 226 9.93 25.18 11.77
C GLY A 226 8.87 25.20 10.66
N ASN A 227 8.21 24.07 10.37
CA ASN A 227 7.10 24.00 9.43
C ASN A 227 5.84 23.50 10.14
N THR A 228 4.68 23.86 9.61
CA THR A 228 3.38 23.33 10.05
C THR A 228 2.91 22.27 9.07
N VAL A 229 2.57 21.08 9.55
CA VAL A 229 1.90 20.06 8.75
C VAL A 229 0.47 20.52 8.49
N VAL A 230 0.13 20.79 7.22
CA VAL A 230 -1.20 21.25 6.81
C VAL A 230 -2.08 20.05 6.50
N ASN A 231 -1.58 19.14 5.67
CA ASN A 231 -2.25 17.91 5.29
C ASN A 231 -1.22 16.78 5.20
N ALA A 232 -1.67 15.55 5.45
CA ALA A 232 -0.91 14.34 5.20
C ALA A 232 -1.83 13.26 4.66
N GLY A 233 -1.29 12.38 3.82
CA GLY A 233 -2.02 11.24 3.27
C GLY A 233 -1.09 10.05 3.05
N LEU A 234 -1.61 8.86 3.27
CA LEU A 234 -0.91 7.63 2.95
C LEU A 234 -1.10 7.26 1.49
N PHE A 235 -0.05 6.77 0.88
CA PHE A 235 -0.11 6.23 -0.47
C PHE A 235 0.84 5.04 -0.65
N ARG A 236 0.55 4.22 -1.63
CA ARG A 236 1.35 3.07 -2.06
C ARG A 236 1.35 3.02 -3.58
N ILE A 237 2.46 2.59 -4.17
CA ILE A 237 2.53 2.30 -5.61
C ILE A 237 2.79 0.83 -5.86
N THR A 238 2.30 0.33 -6.99
CA THR A 238 2.68 -0.98 -7.53
C THR A 238 3.41 -0.76 -8.83
N ARG A 239 4.58 -1.41 -8.98
CA ARG A 239 5.41 -1.34 -10.18
C ARG A 239 5.33 -2.63 -10.99
N ASN A 240 5.59 -2.51 -12.28
CA ASN A 240 5.86 -3.66 -13.12
C ASN A 240 7.08 -4.43 -12.57
N THR A 241 6.91 -5.74 -12.40
CA THR A 241 8.01 -6.66 -12.02
C THR A 241 8.29 -7.69 -13.11
N ASP A 242 7.53 -7.66 -14.19
CA ASP A 242 7.72 -8.52 -15.36
C ASP A 242 8.82 -7.93 -16.24
N VAL A 243 10.01 -8.45 -16.09
CA VAL A 243 11.19 -8.03 -16.85
C VAL A 243 11.43 -9.07 -17.93
N GLU A 244 11.39 -8.65 -19.19
CA GLU A 244 11.81 -9.47 -20.33
C GLU A 244 13.34 -9.53 -20.31
N ILE A 245 13.88 -10.74 -20.22
CA ILE A 245 15.31 -11.00 -20.44
C ILE A 245 15.48 -11.12 -21.95
N GLU A 246 16.23 -10.22 -22.56
CA GLU A 246 16.73 -10.45 -23.91
C GLU A 246 17.80 -11.55 -23.78
N GLU A 247 17.51 -12.74 -24.36
CA GLU A 247 18.34 -13.95 -24.23
C GLU A 247 19.75 -13.79 -24.82
N ASP A 248 20.02 -12.74 -25.57
CA ASP A 248 21.30 -12.49 -26.25
C ASP A 248 22.39 -11.94 -25.33
N GLU A 249 22.11 -11.55 -24.07
CA GLU A 249 23.08 -10.98 -23.14
C GLU A 249 23.49 -11.93 -21.99
N ALA A 250 23.28 -13.24 -22.15
CA ALA A 250 23.47 -14.23 -21.08
C ALA A 250 24.93 -14.62 -20.77
N ASP A 251 25.94 -13.93 -21.28
CA ASP A 251 27.34 -14.30 -21.07
C ASP A 251 27.87 -13.93 -19.66
N GLU A 252 27.16 -13.10 -18.88
CA GLU A 252 27.49 -12.85 -17.49
C GLU A 252 26.23 -12.89 -16.58
N LEU A 253 25.90 -14.09 -16.11
CA LEU A 253 24.72 -14.34 -15.24
C LEU A 253 24.63 -13.37 -14.04
N LEU A 254 25.74 -12.91 -13.51
CA LEU A 254 25.78 -11.99 -12.37
C LEU A 254 25.38 -10.56 -12.75
N GLU A 255 25.82 -10.07 -13.93
CA GLU A 255 25.40 -8.76 -14.44
C GLU A 255 23.94 -8.79 -14.84
N ALA A 256 23.49 -9.82 -15.57
CA ALA A 256 22.09 -10.00 -15.90
C ALA A 256 21.17 -10.03 -14.67
N VAL A 257 21.60 -10.67 -13.57
CA VAL A 257 20.86 -10.66 -12.29
C VAL A 257 20.88 -9.29 -11.63
N LYS A 258 21.98 -8.53 -11.70
CA LYS A 258 22.02 -7.15 -11.18
C LYS A 258 21.08 -6.23 -11.96
N ASP A 259 21.12 -6.31 -13.28
CA ASP A 259 20.25 -5.51 -14.17
C ASP A 259 18.78 -5.88 -13.98
N LEU A 260 18.45 -7.16 -13.80
CA LEU A 260 17.13 -7.63 -13.40
C LEU A 260 16.64 -7.02 -12.09
N VAL A 261 17.51 -6.96 -11.09
CA VAL A 261 17.16 -6.36 -9.78
C VAL A 261 16.95 -4.86 -9.93
N GLU A 262 17.78 -4.17 -10.73
CA GLU A 262 17.63 -2.75 -11.00
C GLU A 262 16.38 -2.46 -11.83
N GLN A 263 16.10 -3.19 -12.88
CA GLN A 263 14.92 -3.05 -13.72
C GLN A 263 13.62 -3.29 -12.92
N ARG A 264 13.58 -4.31 -12.03
CA ARG A 264 12.48 -4.51 -11.09
C ARG A 264 12.29 -3.34 -10.13
N ARG A 265 13.39 -2.69 -9.76
CA ARG A 265 13.39 -1.53 -8.85
C ARG A 265 12.85 -0.27 -9.53
N PHE A 266 13.03 -0.14 -10.83
CA PHE A 266 12.67 1.03 -11.65
C PHE A 266 11.53 0.78 -12.66
N GLY A 267 10.88 -0.38 -12.62
CA GLY A 267 9.73 -0.69 -13.47
C GLY A 267 8.63 0.39 -13.42
N ASP A 268 7.90 0.53 -14.51
CA ASP A 268 6.80 1.51 -14.63
C ASP A 268 5.81 1.38 -13.47
N VAL A 269 5.31 2.51 -12.97
CA VAL A 269 4.23 2.53 -11.98
C VAL A 269 2.93 2.17 -12.67
N VAL A 270 2.30 1.08 -12.25
CA VAL A 270 1.05 0.57 -12.84
C VAL A 270 -0.17 0.84 -11.99
N ARG A 271 0.01 1.07 -10.68
CA ARG A 271 -1.07 1.41 -9.76
C ARG A 271 -0.58 2.41 -8.70
N LEU A 272 -1.40 3.41 -8.44
CA LEU A 272 -1.29 4.34 -7.32
C LEU A 272 -2.50 4.16 -6.42
N GLU A 273 -2.27 3.76 -5.18
CA GLU A 273 -3.29 3.64 -4.14
C GLU A 273 -3.14 4.81 -3.18
N ILE A 274 -4.24 5.49 -2.91
CA ILE A 274 -4.28 6.67 -2.02
C ILE A 274 -5.29 6.40 -0.91
N ALA A 275 -4.90 6.64 0.34
CA ALA A 275 -5.79 6.43 1.46
C ALA A 275 -7.03 7.32 1.37
N HIS A 276 -8.18 6.75 1.74
CA HIS A 276 -9.44 7.49 1.81
C HIS A 276 -9.32 8.69 2.75
N GLY A 277 -9.87 9.83 2.33
CA GLY A 277 -9.80 11.07 3.10
C GLY A 277 -8.52 11.90 2.88
N THR A 278 -7.58 11.43 2.06
CA THR A 278 -6.44 12.25 1.64
C THR A 278 -6.93 13.51 0.91
N ALA A 279 -6.37 14.67 1.26
CA ALA A 279 -6.73 15.95 0.65
C ALA A 279 -6.56 15.92 -0.87
N LYS A 280 -7.47 16.55 -1.60
CA LYS A 280 -7.48 16.55 -3.08
C LYS A 280 -6.18 17.11 -3.67
N GLU A 281 -5.61 18.12 -3.02
CA GLU A 281 -4.35 18.75 -3.42
C GLU A 281 -3.19 17.75 -3.38
N LEU A 282 -3.12 16.90 -2.35
CA LEU A 282 -2.11 15.85 -2.22
C LEU A 282 -2.31 14.75 -3.28
N SER A 283 -3.55 14.35 -3.52
CA SER A 283 -3.89 13.35 -4.54
C SER A 283 -3.54 13.86 -5.94
N ALA A 284 -3.87 15.11 -6.25
CA ALA A 284 -3.53 15.76 -7.52
C ALA A 284 -2.01 15.87 -7.70
N PHE A 285 -1.28 16.30 -6.66
CA PHE A 285 0.16 16.41 -6.66
C PHE A 285 0.83 15.04 -6.96
N LEU A 286 0.41 13.96 -6.28
CA LEU A 286 0.92 12.61 -6.54
C LEU A 286 0.64 12.15 -7.97
N THR A 287 -0.59 12.38 -8.45
CA THR A 287 -1.03 11.99 -9.80
C THR A 287 -0.17 12.66 -10.86
N GLU A 288 0.07 13.97 -10.72
CA GLU A 288 0.90 14.77 -11.63
C GLU A 288 2.36 14.31 -11.58
N ARG A 289 2.96 14.23 -10.38
CA ARG A 289 4.38 13.90 -10.21
C ARG A 289 4.74 12.47 -10.64
N LEU A 290 3.82 11.55 -10.54
CA LEU A 290 3.98 10.16 -10.98
C LEU A 290 3.49 9.93 -12.42
N GLY A 291 2.90 10.95 -13.07
CA GLY A 291 2.38 10.83 -14.44
C GLY A 291 1.22 9.83 -14.58
N MET A 292 0.36 9.72 -13.54
CA MET A 292 -0.67 8.68 -13.49
C MET A 292 -1.89 9.01 -14.34
N GLN A 293 -2.39 8.00 -15.04
CA GLN A 293 -3.67 8.07 -15.75
C GLN A 293 -4.83 7.72 -14.80
N PRO A 294 -6.06 8.19 -15.08
CA PRO A 294 -7.20 7.95 -14.18
C PRO A 294 -7.46 6.47 -13.86
N PHE A 295 -7.18 5.56 -14.79
CA PHE A 295 -7.37 4.12 -14.59
C PHE A 295 -6.29 3.46 -13.70
N GLN A 296 -5.23 4.18 -13.35
CA GLN A 296 -4.15 3.71 -12.46
C GLN A 296 -4.36 4.14 -10.99
N ILE A 297 -5.39 4.96 -10.67
CA ILE A 297 -5.60 5.54 -9.33
C ILE A 297 -6.72 4.79 -8.61
N TYR A 298 -6.41 4.34 -7.38
CA TYR A 298 -7.28 3.50 -6.54
C TYR A 298 -7.41 4.02 -5.12
#